data_0d4031c0fa5d01159196132a53336022
#
_entry.id   0d4031c0fa5d01159196132a53336022
#
_cell.length_a   1.000
_cell.length_b   1.000
_cell.length_c   1.000
_cell.angle_alpha   90.00
_cell.angle_beta   90.00
_cell.angle_gamma   90.00
#
_symmetry.space_group_name_H-M   'P 1'
#
loop_
_entity.id
_entity.type
_entity.pdbx_description
1 polymer ?
#
loop_
_entity_poly.entity_id
_entity_poly.type
_entity_poly.pdbx_seq_one_letter_code
_entity_poly.pdbx_strand_id
1 'polypeptide(L)'
;AGEIWTGWITHWGEAAMASAPDHSKRLADLMAGKHSFNLYVIHGGTNFGFTAGANADPTGNTYQPQVTSYDYGAPISEHGRATPLYTAYRNTLARYLDGLDALPPVPADLPSLRRTALCLRGWRRSSTSMAPSPGPCCVKACAGTNARPWP
;
A
#
# COMPACT_ATOMS: atom_id res chain seq x y z
N ALA A 1 1.69 -23.92 -6.96
CA ALA A 1 2.59 -22.82 -7.33
C ALA A 1 3.32 -22.34 -6.08
N GLY A 2 4.65 -22.16 -6.17
CA GLY A 2 5.48 -21.68 -5.05
C GLY A 2 5.17 -20.24 -4.69
N GLU A 3 4.98 -19.38 -5.69
CA GLU A 3 4.57 -17.98 -5.54
C GLU A 3 3.68 -17.54 -6.69
N ILE A 4 2.68 -16.74 -6.34
CA ILE A 4 1.89 -15.92 -7.26
C ILE A 4 2.07 -14.49 -6.82
N TRP A 5 2.72 -13.67 -7.61
CA TRP A 5 2.93 -12.27 -7.34
C TRP A 5 1.66 -11.50 -7.70
N THR A 6 1.07 -10.84 -6.71
CA THR A 6 -0.17 -10.10 -6.89
C THR A 6 0.02 -8.76 -7.56
N GLY A 7 1.25 -8.27 -7.61
CA GLY A 7 1.65 -7.03 -8.26
C GLY A 7 3.16 -6.89 -8.33
N TRP A 8 3.66 -5.67 -8.21
CA TRP A 8 5.09 -5.36 -8.18
C TRP A 8 5.36 -4.10 -7.36
N ILE A 9 6.60 -3.95 -6.96
CA ILE A 9 7.08 -2.75 -6.26
C ILE A 9 7.19 -1.56 -7.21
N THR A 10 7.11 -0.37 -6.64
CA THR A 10 7.36 0.89 -7.34
C THR A 10 8.71 1.46 -6.93
N HIS A 11 9.46 1.98 -7.89
CA HIS A 11 10.74 2.61 -7.64
C HIS A 11 10.65 4.14 -7.71
N TRP A 12 11.58 4.81 -7.09
CA TRP A 12 11.71 6.25 -7.22
C TRP A 12 11.92 6.66 -8.67
N GLY A 13 11.15 7.65 -9.14
CA GLY A 13 11.20 8.15 -10.50
C GLY A 13 10.21 7.52 -11.47
N GLU A 14 9.50 6.47 -11.08
CA GLU A 14 8.42 5.90 -11.88
C GLU A 14 7.19 6.81 -11.86
N ALA A 15 6.52 6.92 -13.03
CA ALA A 15 5.41 7.86 -13.21
C ALA A 15 4.12 7.45 -12.49
N ALA A 16 3.92 6.17 -12.23
CA ALA A 16 2.72 5.63 -11.60
C ALA A 16 3.05 4.37 -10.80
N MET A 17 2.23 4.09 -9.79
CA MET A 17 2.26 2.82 -9.07
C MET A 17 1.91 1.68 -10.02
N ALA A 18 2.63 0.57 -9.92
CA ALA A 18 2.34 -0.63 -10.69
C ALA A 18 0.91 -1.12 -10.39
N SER A 19 0.16 -1.44 -11.46
CA SER A 19 -1.18 -2.02 -11.30
C SER A 19 -1.07 -3.53 -11.07
N ALA A 20 -1.94 -4.06 -10.22
CA ALA A 20 -2.01 -5.48 -9.96
C ALA A 20 -2.86 -6.20 -11.03
N PRO A 21 -2.38 -7.30 -11.61
CA PRO A 21 -3.22 -8.15 -12.46
C PRO A 21 -4.23 -8.94 -11.61
N ASP A 22 -5.42 -9.19 -12.16
CA ASP A 22 -6.38 -10.07 -11.52
C ASP A 22 -6.02 -11.55 -11.78
N HIS A 23 -5.63 -12.26 -10.73
CA HIS A 23 -5.29 -13.67 -10.77
C HIS A 23 -6.46 -14.60 -10.41
N SER A 24 -7.70 -14.13 -10.34
CA SER A 24 -8.87 -14.94 -9.95
C SER A 24 -9.02 -16.20 -10.80
N LYS A 25 -8.80 -16.11 -12.12
CA LYS A 25 -8.83 -17.28 -12.99
C LYS A 25 -7.73 -18.28 -12.64
N ARG A 26 -6.50 -17.83 -12.44
CA ARG A 26 -5.37 -18.70 -12.06
C ARG A 26 -5.61 -19.39 -10.72
N LEU A 27 -6.18 -18.69 -9.75
CA LEU A 27 -6.56 -19.26 -8.46
C LEU A 27 -7.65 -20.30 -8.63
N ALA A 28 -8.67 -20.05 -9.45
CA ALA A 28 -9.71 -21.02 -9.73
C ALA A 28 -9.15 -22.30 -10.37
N ASP A 29 -8.27 -22.18 -11.37
CA ASP A 29 -7.63 -23.32 -12.05
C ASP A 29 -6.79 -24.15 -11.06
N LEU A 30 -6.03 -23.51 -10.17
CA LEU A 30 -5.24 -24.18 -9.14
C LEU A 30 -6.12 -24.92 -8.12
N MET A 31 -7.19 -24.30 -7.66
CA MET A 31 -8.13 -24.89 -6.71
C MET A 31 -8.89 -26.07 -7.35
N ALA A 32 -9.34 -25.94 -8.58
CA ALA A 32 -9.99 -27.03 -9.32
C ALA A 32 -9.06 -28.25 -9.49
N GLY A 33 -7.77 -27.99 -9.71
CA GLY A 33 -6.73 -29.03 -9.81
C GLY A 33 -6.22 -29.53 -8.44
N LYS A 34 -6.77 -29.04 -7.33
CA LYS A 34 -6.32 -29.36 -5.95
C LYS A 34 -4.82 -29.09 -5.74
N HIS A 35 -4.31 -28.04 -6.36
CA HIS A 35 -2.92 -27.63 -6.25
C HIS A 35 -2.71 -26.63 -5.12
N SER A 36 -1.61 -26.78 -4.40
CA SER A 36 -1.18 -25.76 -3.42
C SER A 36 -0.64 -24.52 -4.13
N PHE A 37 -0.87 -23.36 -3.51
CA PHE A 37 -0.33 -22.08 -3.97
C PHE A 37 0.00 -21.18 -2.79
N ASN A 38 0.81 -20.16 -3.06
CA ASN A 38 1.15 -19.08 -2.14
C ASN A 38 1.00 -17.74 -2.87
N LEU A 39 0.33 -16.78 -2.24
CA LEU A 39 0.21 -15.41 -2.76
C LEU A 39 1.29 -14.53 -2.14
N TYR A 40 2.11 -13.94 -2.95
CA TYR A 40 3.08 -12.94 -2.54
C TYR A 40 2.74 -11.58 -3.17
N VAL A 41 2.14 -10.67 -2.41
CA VAL A 41 1.72 -10.66 -1.03
C VAL A 41 0.23 -10.35 -0.93
N ILE A 42 -0.41 -10.72 0.19
CA ILE A 42 -1.81 -10.31 0.47
C ILE A 42 -1.85 -8.86 0.95
N HIS A 43 -0.81 -8.41 1.66
CA HIS A 43 -0.61 -7.06 2.17
C HIS A 43 0.89 -6.73 2.13
N GLY A 44 1.26 -5.68 1.46
CA GLY A 44 2.66 -5.28 1.33
C GLY A 44 3.15 -4.42 2.50
N GLY A 45 2.36 -3.45 2.92
CA GLY A 45 2.69 -2.55 4.02
C GLY A 45 3.55 -1.35 3.64
N THR A 46 4.27 -0.82 4.62
CA THR A 46 5.05 0.42 4.51
C THR A 46 6.50 0.17 4.92
N ASN A 47 7.44 0.63 4.11
CA ASN A 47 8.85 0.73 4.49
C ASN A 47 9.08 2.04 5.24
N PHE A 48 9.38 1.98 6.53
CA PHE A 48 9.57 3.18 7.35
C PHE A 48 10.99 3.76 7.20
N GLY A 49 11.07 5.09 7.19
CA GLY A 49 12.34 5.80 7.10
C GLY A 49 13.14 5.40 5.84
N PHE A 50 14.35 4.90 6.05
CA PHE A 50 15.28 4.47 4.99
C PHE A 50 15.43 2.94 4.93
N THR A 51 14.39 2.20 5.31
CA THR A 51 14.43 0.72 5.34
C THR A 51 13.98 0.07 4.05
N ALA A 52 13.53 0.85 3.05
CA ALA A 52 13.19 0.34 1.74
C ALA A 52 14.41 -0.31 1.09
N GLY A 53 14.16 -1.40 0.35
CA GLY A 53 15.18 -2.05 -0.45
C GLY A 53 15.39 -1.36 -1.81
N ALA A 54 16.14 -2.01 -2.67
CA ALA A 54 16.34 -1.59 -4.05
C ALA A 54 16.55 -2.82 -4.94
N ASN A 55 16.15 -2.69 -6.20
CA ASN A 55 16.59 -3.60 -7.24
C ASN A 55 17.91 -3.10 -7.82
N ALA A 56 18.76 -4.01 -8.26
CA ALA A 56 19.97 -3.69 -8.99
C ALA A 56 20.34 -4.87 -9.89
N ASP A 57 21.05 -4.61 -10.97
CA ASP A 57 21.70 -5.67 -11.73
C ASP A 57 22.95 -6.19 -10.97
N PRO A 58 23.53 -7.32 -11.39
CA PRO A 58 24.74 -7.87 -10.74
C PRO A 58 25.95 -6.92 -10.74
N THR A 59 25.96 -5.93 -11.61
CA THR A 59 27.03 -4.93 -11.70
C THR A 59 26.78 -3.70 -10.82
N GLY A 60 25.54 -3.55 -10.31
CA GLY A 60 25.11 -2.38 -9.55
C GLY A 60 24.83 -1.13 -10.37
N ASN A 61 24.89 -1.21 -11.70
CA ASN A 61 24.72 -0.05 -12.58
C ASN A 61 23.26 0.40 -12.70
N THR A 62 22.29 -0.52 -12.51
CA THR A 62 20.86 -0.23 -12.55
C THR A 62 20.28 -0.23 -11.15
N TYR A 63 20.70 0.71 -10.32
CA TYR A 63 20.20 0.83 -8.96
C TYR A 63 18.82 1.52 -8.95
N GLN A 64 17.80 0.79 -8.50
CA GLN A 64 16.41 1.21 -8.48
C GLN A 64 15.85 1.15 -7.06
N PRO A 65 15.97 2.22 -6.26
CA PRO A 65 15.47 2.24 -4.88
C PRO A 65 13.94 2.24 -4.87
N GLN A 66 13.37 1.45 -3.97
CA GLN A 66 11.93 1.36 -3.75
C GLN A 66 11.42 2.61 -3.05
N VAL A 67 10.17 2.99 -3.33
CA VAL A 67 9.46 4.02 -2.58
C VAL A 67 9.10 3.52 -1.18
N THR A 68 8.67 4.44 -0.30
CA THR A 68 8.23 4.11 1.06
C THR A 68 7.05 3.15 1.09
N SER A 69 6.08 3.33 0.19
CA SER A 69 4.96 2.39 0.08
C SER A 69 5.41 1.06 -0.52
N TYR A 70 5.09 -0.03 0.17
CA TYR A 70 5.20 -1.38 -0.37
C TYR A 70 3.80 -1.93 -0.68
N ASP A 71 2.93 -1.08 -1.23
CA ASP A 71 1.54 -1.47 -1.54
C ASP A 71 1.48 -2.71 -2.43
N TYR A 72 2.38 -2.82 -3.40
CA TYR A 72 2.56 -3.98 -4.28
C TYR A 72 1.35 -4.26 -5.18
N GLY A 73 0.29 -3.44 -5.14
CA GLY A 73 -1.00 -3.77 -5.72
C GLY A 73 -1.67 -4.96 -5.02
N ALA A 74 -1.40 -5.15 -3.74
CA ALA A 74 -1.88 -6.28 -2.96
C ALA A 74 -3.41 -6.24 -2.76
N PRO A 75 -4.05 -7.41 -2.50
CA PRO A 75 -5.48 -7.47 -2.18
C PRO A 75 -5.90 -6.61 -0.99
N ILE A 76 -5.02 -6.43 -0.01
CA ILE A 76 -5.22 -5.49 1.10
C ILE A 76 -4.28 -4.30 0.87
N SER A 77 -4.83 -3.09 0.81
CA SER A 77 -4.06 -1.87 0.61
C SER A 77 -3.11 -1.58 1.77
N GLU A 78 -2.11 -0.71 1.55
CA GLU A 78 -1.11 -0.32 2.56
C GLU A 78 -1.73 0.10 3.90
N HIS A 79 -2.88 0.78 3.88
CA HIS A 79 -3.59 1.24 5.08
C HIS A 79 -4.68 0.27 5.58
N GLY A 80 -4.66 -0.99 5.13
CA GLY A 80 -5.48 -2.07 5.68
C GLY A 80 -6.88 -2.21 5.10
N ARG A 81 -7.20 -1.57 3.96
CA ARG A 81 -8.51 -1.74 3.30
C ARG A 81 -8.52 -2.93 2.37
N ALA A 82 -9.62 -3.68 2.41
CA ALA A 82 -9.92 -4.67 1.39
C ALA A 82 -10.17 -3.97 0.03
N THR A 83 -9.40 -4.33 -0.99
CA THR A 83 -9.56 -3.81 -2.35
C THR A 83 -10.60 -4.64 -3.12
N PRO A 84 -11.03 -4.19 -4.31
CA PRO A 84 -11.83 -5.04 -5.19
C PRO A 84 -11.17 -6.39 -5.51
N LEU A 85 -9.83 -6.42 -5.58
CA LEU A 85 -9.05 -7.63 -5.81
C LEU A 85 -9.18 -8.63 -4.64
N TYR A 86 -9.19 -8.13 -3.39
CA TYR A 86 -9.47 -8.95 -2.21
C TYR A 86 -10.84 -9.65 -2.33
N THR A 87 -11.86 -8.90 -2.71
CA THR A 87 -13.20 -9.43 -2.88
C THR A 87 -13.26 -10.47 -4.00
N ALA A 88 -12.58 -10.23 -5.13
CA ALA A 88 -12.50 -11.16 -6.24
C ALA A 88 -11.83 -12.48 -5.83
N TYR A 89 -10.71 -12.41 -5.12
CA TYR A 89 -9.99 -13.60 -4.64
C TYR A 89 -10.79 -14.35 -3.58
N ARG A 90 -11.36 -13.65 -2.62
CA ARG A 90 -12.23 -14.23 -1.60
C ARG A 90 -13.39 -15.02 -2.23
N ASN A 91 -14.09 -14.40 -3.18
CA ASN A 91 -15.22 -15.03 -3.87
C ASN A 91 -14.78 -16.23 -4.73
N THR A 92 -13.61 -16.18 -5.31
CA THR A 92 -13.05 -17.28 -6.08
C THR A 92 -12.72 -18.45 -5.17
N LEU A 93 -12.00 -18.22 -4.09
CA LEU A 93 -11.61 -19.27 -3.13
C LEU A 93 -12.82 -19.89 -2.44
N ALA A 94 -13.83 -19.09 -2.11
CA ALA A 94 -15.06 -19.56 -1.47
C ALA A 94 -15.78 -20.67 -2.23
N ARG A 95 -15.64 -20.74 -3.56
CA ARG A 95 -16.27 -21.76 -4.39
C ARG A 95 -15.66 -23.15 -4.23
N TYR A 96 -14.46 -23.24 -3.68
CA TYR A 96 -13.67 -24.47 -3.62
C TYR A 96 -13.39 -24.94 -2.20
N LEU A 97 -13.80 -24.18 -1.20
CA LEU A 97 -13.58 -24.53 0.20
C LEU A 97 -14.89 -24.97 0.82
N ASP A 98 -14.94 -26.23 1.25
CA ASP A 98 -16.09 -26.77 1.95
C ASP A 98 -16.26 -26.09 3.33
N GLY A 99 -17.50 -25.86 3.74
CA GLY A 99 -17.80 -25.32 5.08
C GLY A 99 -17.62 -23.79 5.21
N LEU A 100 -17.60 -23.07 4.10
CA LEU A 100 -17.46 -21.60 4.10
C LEU A 100 -18.75 -20.82 4.31
N ASP A 101 -19.86 -21.47 4.67
CA ASP A 101 -21.09 -20.77 5.06
C ASP A 101 -20.91 -19.79 6.23
N ALA A 102 -19.72 -19.80 6.82
CA ALA A 102 -19.33 -18.99 7.96
C ALA A 102 -18.02 -18.22 7.81
N LEU A 103 -17.61 -17.80 6.59
CA LEU A 103 -16.50 -16.87 6.49
C LEU A 103 -16.85 -15.57 7.27
N PRO A 104 -15.98 -15.12 8.17
CA PRO A 104 -16.25 -13.90 8.90
C PRO A 104 -16.45 -12.72 7.95
N PRO A 105 -17.31 -11.76 8.28
CA PRO A 105 -17.49 -10.56 7.47
C PRO A 105 -16.17 -9.82 7.31
N VAL A 106 -16.00 -9.14 6.18
CA VAL A 106 -14.86 -8.23 5.99
C VAL A 106 -14.99 -7.12 7.01
N PRO A 107 -13.95 -6.82 7.80
CA PRO A 107 -13.99 -5.73 8.76
C PRO A 107 -14.33 -4.39 8.10
N ALA A 108 -14.98 -3.50 8.84
CA ALA A 108 -15.20 -2.14 8.37
C ALA A 108 -13.86 -1.42 8.19
N ASP A 109 -13.79 -0.55 7.18
CA ASP A 109 -12.62 0.27 6.94
C ASP A 109 -12.26 1.12 8.16
N LEU A 110 -10.98 1.16 8.49
CA LEU A 110 -10.48 2.07 9.50
C LEU A 110 -10.68 3.53 9.08
N PRO A 111 -10.99 4.44 10.02
CA PRO A 111 -11.09 5.85 9.74
C PRO A 111 -9.79 6.37 9.13
N SER A 112 -9.88 7.07 8.01
CA SER A 112 -8.71 7.69 7.38
C SER A 112 -8.84 9.21 7.38
N LEU A 113 -7.76 9.90 7.73
CA LEU A 113 -7.70 11.35 7.64
C LEU A 113 -7.48 11.74 6.17
N ARG A 114 -8.47 12.42 5.57
CA ARG A 114 -8.26 13.12 4.31
C ARG A 114 -7.64 14.47 4.60
N ARG A 115 -6.38 14.64 4.26
CA ARG A 115 -5.77 15.96 4.30
C ARG A 115 -6.09 16.70 3.00
N THR A 116 -6.97 17.69 3.06
CA THR A 116 -7.45 18.45 1.90
C THR A 116 -6.42 19.46 1.36
N ALA A 117 -5.39 19.79 2.11
CA ALA A 117 -4.27 20.61 1.63
C ALA A 117 -3.02 20.35 2.47
N LEU A 118 -1.92 20.01 1.83
CA LEU A 118 -0.59 20.09 2.40
C LEU A 118 -0.03 21.47 2.04
N CYS A 119 -0.04 22.41 2.98
CA CYS A 119 0.70 23.64 2.79
C CYS A 119 2.19 23.36 3.08
N LEU A 120 2.93 22.94 2.07
CA LEU A 120 4.39 22.86 2.11
C LEU A 120 4.98 24.27 1.99
N ARG A 121 4.58 25.18 2.87
CA ARG A 121 5.28 26.47 3.02
C ARG A 121 6.49 26.23 3.89
N GLY A 122 7.66 26.21 3.28
CA GLY A 122 8.88 26.45 4.03
C GLY A 122 10.03 25.45 3.89
N TRP A 123 10.08 24.62 2.86
CA TRP A 123 11.35 23.97 2.54
C TRP A 123 12.15 24.88 1.61
N ARG A 124 12.85 25.87 2.21
CA ARG A 124 13.88 26.61 1.48
C ARG A 124 15.16 25.81 1.53
N ARG A 125 15.75 25.56 0.37
CA ARG A 125 17.18 25.20 0.30
C ARG A 125 17.95 26.29 1.03
N SER A 126 18.75 25.91 2.00
CA SER A 126 19.79 26.79 2.57
C SER A 126 20.83 27.05 1.48
N SER A 127 20.60 28.05 0.66
CA SER A 127 21.71 28.77 0.04
C SER A 127 21.94 29.99 0.91
N THR A 128 23.13 30.07 1.44
CA THR A 128 23.66 31.20 2.22
C THR A 128 23.33 32.56 1.60
N SER A 129 22.29 33.20 2.07
CA SER A 129 22.12 34.65 2.00
C SER A 129 20.89 35.06 2.84
N MET A 130 21.06 36.10 3.58
CA MET A 130 20.24 36.71 4.63
C MET A 130 18.72 36.57 4.44
N ALA A 131 18.05 36.16 5.49
CA ALA A 131 16.63 35.93 5.60
C ALA A 131 15.81 37.23 5.62
N PRO A 132 14.63 37.25 5.01
CA PRO A 132 13.51 38.05 5.47
C PRO A 132 12.66 37.22 6.47
N SER A 133 12.16 37.89 7.50
CA SER A 133 11.38 37.40 8.60
C SER A 133 10.20 36.49 8.21
N PRO A 134 9.87 35.49 9.03
CA PRO A 134 8.73 34.60 8.77
C PRO A 134 7.42 35.36 9.00
N GLY A 135 6.62 35.45 7.95
CA GLY A 135 5.22 35.82 8.09
C GLY A 135 4.44 34.69 8.81
N PRO A 136 3.30 34.99 9.41
CA PRO A 136 2.59 34.05 10.27
C PRO A 136 2.19 32.79 9.56
N CYS A 137 2.61 31.64 10.11
CA CYS A 137 2.18 30.32 9.72
C CYS A 137 0.69 30.19 10.04
N CYS A 138 -0.18 30.19 9.04
CA CYS A 138 -1.59 29.94 9.23
C CYS A 138 -1.78 28.45 9.55
N VAL A 139 -1.62 28.10 10.81
CA VAL A 139 -2.18 26.88 11.37
C VAL A 139 -3.66 27.18 11.65
N LYS A 140 -4.51 27.04 10.66
CA LYS A 140 -5.94 26.84 10.95
C LYS A 140 -6.06 25.42 11.50
N ALA A 141 -6.05 25.32 12.81
CA ALA A 141 -6.50 24.14 13.51
C ALA A 141 -7.91 23.81 13.00
N CYS A 142 -8.11 22.60 12.53
CA CYS A 142 -9.44 22.05 12.37
C CYS A 142 -10.03 21.91 13.78
N ALA A 143 -10.86 22.87 14.19
CA ALA A 143 -11.78 22.70 15.31
C ALA A 143 -12.84 21.68 14.84
N GLY A 144 -12.64 20.45 15.18
CA GLY A 144 -13.55 19.32 14.99
C GLY A 144 -13.43 18.45 16.23
N THR A 145 -14.27 18.76 17.16
CA THR A 145 -14.79 18.05 18.34
C THR A 145 -14.37 16.57 18.51
N ASN A 146 -13.91 16.28 19.74
CA ASN A 146 -13.85 14.99 20.42
C ASN A 146 -12.73 14.02 20.01
N ALA A 147 -11.49 14.37 20.29
CA ALA A 147 -10.46 13.39 20.56
C ALA A 147 -10.41 13.13 22.08
N ARG A 148 -10.80 11.93 22.53
CA ARG A 148 -10.47 11.48 23.89
C ARG A 148 -8.97 11.21 23.94
N PRO A 149 -8.28 11.59 25.01
CA PRO A 149 -6.88 11.20 25.18
C PRO A 149 -6.77 9.71 25.39
N TRP A 150 -5.74 9.13 24.82
CA TRP A 150 -5.36 7.73 25.06
C TRP A 150 -4.85 7.56 26.48
N PRO A 151 -5.10 6.40 27.12
CA PRO A 151 -4.52 6.09 28.41
C PRO A 151 -3.02 5.92 28.36
#